data_f11d5c1ed53714698e765459c4585b67
#
_entry.id   f11d5c1ed53714698e765459c4585b67
#
_cell.length_a   1.000
_cell.length_b   1.000
_cell.length_c   1.000
_cell.angle_alpha   90.00
_cell.angle_beta   90.00
_cell.angle_gamma   90.00
#
_symmetry.space_group_name_H-M   'P 1'
#
loop_
_entity.id
_entity.type
_entity.pdbx_description
1 polymer ?
#
loop_
_entity_poly.entity_id
_entity_poly.type
_entity_poly.pdbx_seq_one_letter_code
_entity_poly.pdbx_strand_id
1 'polypeptide(L)'
;MRKVFISLMLLLAASWMISLPACTEKQTSNDWVLVWEDEFEGESFDESVWSKIPRGHSDWNDQMDENDACFEFKNGNVILKGIVNPNENDTIGYITGGLQTKGKKSFHRGRIEIKAKLQAARGAWPAFWLMPFDTTEKWPDCGEIDIMERLNYDDFAYQTIHSYYTKVEGIKDNPPYYATGKINPDDYNVFAVELHQDSLVFFINDTRTFCYPRIETDKQGQFPFDKPYYLMIDQQLGGDWVGDVAMEDLPMQMEIDWVRFYQKK
;
A
#
# COMPACT_ATOMS: atom_id res chain seq x y z
N MET A 1 -17.37 -72.82 -31.23
CA MET A 1 -18.05 -71.81 -30.38
C MET A 1 -17.03 -71.16 -29.50
N ARG A 2 -16.51 -69.98 -29.87
CA ARG A 2 -15.55 -69.19 -29.08
C ARG A 2 -16.31 -68.08 -28.36
N LYS A 3 -16.32 -68.07 -27.05
CA LYS A 3 -16.90 -67.00 -26.23
C LYS A 3 -15.86 -65.86 -26.12
N VAL A 4 -16.24 -64.67 -26.57
CA VAL A 4 -15.50 -63.42 -26.42
C VAL A 4 -15.93 -62.80 -25.12
N PHE A 5 -15.00 -62.63 -24.18
CA PHE A 5 -15.17 -61.83 -22.95
C PHE A 5 -14.82 -60.37 -23.27
N ILE A 6 -15.82 -59.50 -23.22
CA ILE A 6 -15.60 -58.04 -23.29
C ILE A 6 -15.40 -57.56 -21.85
N SER A 7 -14.18 -57.15 -21.57
CA SER A 7 -13.81 -56.55 -20.28
C SER A 7 -14.12 -55.07 -20.34
N LEU A 8 -15.08 -54.62 -19.53
CA LEU A 8 -15.49 -53.21 -19.42
C LEU A 8 -14.54 -52.52 -18.43
N MET A 9 -13.58 -51.74 -18.93
CA MET A 9 -12.77 -50.83 -18.11
C MET A 9 -13.59 -49.59 -17.77
N LEU A 10 -13.98 -49.45 -16.49
CA LEU A 10 -14.49 -48.21 -15.91
C LEU A 10 -13.31 -47.23 -15.70
N LEU A 11 -13.22 -46.24 -16.54
CA LEU A 11 -12.38 -45.06 -16.34
C LEU A 11 -13.04 -44.18 -15.26
N LEU A 12 -12.52 -44.22 -14.05
CA LEU A 12 -12.81 -43.22 -13.03
C LEU A 12 -12.10 -41.91 -13.44
N ALA A 13 -12.87 -41.00 -14.00
CA ALA A 13 -12.44 -39.62 -14.19
C ALA A 13 -12.44 -38.95 -12.81
N ALA A 14 -11.24 -38.86 -12.20
CA ALA A 14 -11.04 -37.96 -11.08
C ALA A 14 -11.14 -36.52 -11.60
N SER A 15 -12.30 -35.87 -11.35
CA SER A 15 -12.42 -34.43 -11.58
C SER A 15 -11.58 -33.71 -10.54
N TRP A 16 -10.43 -33.26 -10.94
CA TRP A 16 -9.65 -32.29 -10.21
C TRP A 16 -10.45 -30.97 -10.22
N MET A 17 -11.10 -30.65 -9.12
CA MET A 17 -11.58 -29.29 -8.88
C MET A 17 -10.35 -28.41 -8.71
N ILE A 18 -9.94 -27.76 -9.79
CA ILE A 18 -9.00 -26.65 -9.72
C ILE A 18 -9.77 -25.55 -9.00
N SER A 19 -9.47 -25.32 -7.72
CA SER A 19 -9.94 -24.13 -7.02
C SER A 19 -9.37 -22.92 -7.76
N LEU A 20 -10.22 -22.18 -8.46
CA LEU A 20 -9.85 -20.91 -9.07
C LEU A 20 -9.36 -19.97 -7.95
N PRO A 21 -8.25 -19.28 -8.12
CA PRO A 21 -7.71 -18.41 -7.10
C PRO A 21 -8.71 -17.28 -6.76
N ALA A 22 -8.71 -16.84 -5.50
CA ALA A 22 -9.56 -15.77 -4.93
C ALA A 22 -9.65 -14.47 -5.78
N CYS A 23 -8.72 -14.30 -6.70
CA CYS A 23 -8.68 -13.18 -7.66
C CYS A 23 -9.78 -13.19 -8.73
N THR A 24 -10.65 -14.20 -8.83
CA THR A 24 -11.67 -14.31 -9.89
C THR A 24 -13.06 -13.87 -9.47
N GLU A 25 -13.34 -13.64 -8.19
CA GLU A 25 -14.67 -13.20 -7.75
C GLU A 25 -15.00 -11.78 -8.20
N LYS A 26 -16.18 -11.63 -8.80
CA LYS A 26 -16.80 -10.35 -9.13
C LYS A 26 -17.40 -9.80 -7.83
N GLN A 27 -16.73 -8.79 -7.25
CA GLN A 27 -17.15 -8.20 -5.98
C GLN A 27 -18.49 -7.47 -6.14
N THR A 28 -19.47 -7.86 -5.32
CA THR A 28 -20.70 -7.09 -5.12
C THR A 28 -20.46 -6.09 -4.00
N SER A 29 -20.63 -4.80 -4.28
CA SER A 29 -20.32 -3.67 -3.40
C SER A 29 -21.15 -3.59 -2.09
N ASN A 30 -22.01 -4.54 -1.78
CA ASN A 30 -22.97 -4.47 -0.67
C ASN A 30 -22.53 -5.17 0.64
N ASP A 31 -21.35 -5.77 0.69
CA ASP A 31 -20.90 -6.55 1.86
C ASP A 31 -19.97 -5.79 2.81
N TRP A 32 -19.53 -4.60 2.42
CA TRP A 32 -18.61 -3.78 3.21
C TRP A 32 -19.34 -2.86 4.17
N VAL A 33 -18.94 -2.86 5.44
CA VAL A 33 -19.42 -1.96 6.49
C VAL A 33 -18.27 -1.09 6.93
N LEU A 34 -18.46 0.22 6.91
CA LEU A 34 -17.53 1.19 7.49
C LEU A 34 -17.43 0.93 9.00
N VAL A 35 -16.23 0.64 9.48
CA VAL A 35 -15.96 0.35 10.90
C VAL A 35 -15.04 1.37 11.55
N TRP A 36 -14.32 2.15 10.74
CA TRP A 36 -13.50 3.26 11.20
C TRP A 36 -13.21 4.22 10.05
N GLU A 37 -13.13 5.51 10.39
CA GLU A 37 -12.73 6.57 9.49
C GLU A 37 -11.97 7.67 10.21
N ASP A 38 -11.16 8.43 9.47
CA ASP A 38 -10.62 9.73 9.85
C ASP A 38 -10.79 10.68 8.64
N GLU A 39 -11.60 11.71 8.86
CA GLU A 39 -11.95 12.72 7.86
C GLU A 39 -11.09 13.99 8.00
N PHE A 40 -10.12 14.02 8.92
CA PHE A 40 -9.18 15.12 9.19
C PHE A 40 -9.83 16.50 9.37
N GLU A 41 -11.08 16.55 9.85
CA GLU A 41 -11.83 17.80 10.02
C GLU A 41 -11.33 18.71 11.16
N GLY A 42 -10.34 18.25 11.94
CA GLY A 42 -9.76 18.98 13.05
C GLY A 42 -8.69 19.99 12.63
N GLU A 43 -8.10 20.64 13.64
CA GLU A 43 -6.90 21.49 13.48
C GLU A 43 -5.59 20.70 13.70
N SER A 44 -5.70 19.42 14.03
CA SER A 44 -4.60 18.48 14.24
C SER A 44 -5.08 17.04 14.03
N PHE A 45 -4.15 16.11 13.84
CA PHE A 45 -4.47 14.67 13.81
C PHE A 45 -4.80 14.14 15.22
N ASP A 46 -5.58 13.06 15.27
CA ASP A 46 -5.86 12.31 16.51
C ASP A 46 -4.62 11.54 16.97
N GLU A 47 -3.96 12.04 18.02
CA GLU A 47 -2.77 11.41 18.59
C GLU A 47 -3.01 10.02 19.21
N SER A 48 -4.26 9.62 19.43
CA SER A 48 -4.58 8.26 19.85
C SER A 48 -4.47 7.25 18.69
N VAL A 49 -4.51 7.73 17.44
CA VAL A 49 -4.44 6.94 16.21
C VAL A 49 -3.12 7.16 15.47
N TRP A 50 -2.68 8.43 15.37
CA TRP A 50 -1.55 8.81 14.54
C TRP A 50 -0.34 9.24 15.37
N SER A 51 0.83 9.10 14.79
CA SER A 51 2.07 9.76 15.19
C SER A 51 2.83 10.20 13.95
N LYS A 52 3.62 11.25 14.09
CA LYS A 52 4.56 11.66 13.04
C LYS A 52 5.60 10.57 12.81
N ILE A 53 6.08 10.45 11.58
CA ILE A 53 7.17 9.54 11.23
C ILE A 53 8.48 10.26 11.53
N PRO A 54 9.34 9.72 12.43
CA PRO A 54 10.64 10.32 12.72
C PRO A 54 11.63 10.08 11.57
N ARG A 55 12.66 10.92 11.52
CA ARG A 55 13.81 10.72 10.64
C ARG A 55 14.46 9.36 10.89
N GLY A 56 14.78 8.66 9.79
CA GLY A 56 15.46 7.37 9.81
C GLY A 56 16.76 7.36 9.02
N HIS A 57 17.16 6.18 8.56
CA HIS A 57 18.39 5.96 7.80
C HIS A 57 18.15 5.25 6.47
N SER A 58 16.89 5.03 6.11
CA SER A 58 16.49 4.44 4.83
C SER A 58 16.20 5.57 3.84
N ASP A 59 16.37 5.28 2.57
CA ASP A 59 16.15 6.19 1.46
C ASP A 59 14.80 6.93 1.53
N TRP A 60 13.75 6.22 1.94
CA TRP A 60 12.40 6.76 2.05
C TRP A 60 12.18 7.70 3.26
N ASN A 61 13.03 7.63 4.32
CA ASN A 61 12.79 8.37 5.58
C ASN A 61 13.98 9.14 6.12
N ASP A 62 15.06 9.23 5.39
CA ASP A 62 16.24 10.02 5.82
C ASP A 62 15.99 11.54 5.79
N GLN A 63 14.94 11.96 5.07
CA GLN A 63 14.44 13.34 5.00
C GLN A 63 13.19 13.58 5.85
N MET A 64 12.62 12.53 6.51
CA MET A 64 11.45 12.71 7.37
C MET A 64 11.77 13.60 8.56
N ASP A 65 10.82 14.41 8.97
CA ASP A 65 10.94 15.29 10.13
C ASP A 65 9.59 15.47 10.83
N GLU A 66 9.64 15.61 12.15
CA GLU A 66 8.46 15.85 12.99
C GLU A 66 8.12 17.35 13.11
N ASN A 67 8.80 18.22 12.34
CA ASN A 67 8.57 19.66 12.32
C ASN A 67 7.14 19.98 11.89
N ASP A 68 6.43 20.80 12.69
CA ASP A 68 5.04 21.16 12.43
C ASP A 68 4.83 21.85 11.07
N ALA A 69 5.84 22.49 10.51
CA ALA A 69 5.78 23.12 9.19
C ALA A 69 5.56 22.11 8.04
N CYS A 70 5.85 20.81 8.26
CA CYS A 70 5.58 19.74 7.32
C CYS A 70 4.11 19.27 7.32
N PHE A 71 3.27 19.80 8.24
CA PHE A 71 1.89 19.36 8.44
C PHE A 71 0.96 20.58 8.43
N GLU A 72 -0.11 20.52 7.66
CA GLU A 72 -1.16 21.56 7.66
C GLU A 72 -2.53 20.86 7.70
N PHE A 73 -3.46 21.41 8.48
CA PHE A 73 -4.85 20.96 8.54
C PHE A 73 -5.72 22.07 7.98
N LYS A 74 -6.43 21.80 6.90
CA LYS A 74 -7.19 22.83 6.20
C LYS A 74 -8.32 22.24 5.38
N ASN A 75 -9.51 22.81 5.53
CA ASN A 75 -10.71 22.43 4.77
C ASN A 75 -11.05 20.92 4.87
N GLY A 76 -10.84 20.29 6.03
CA GLY A 76 -11.09 18.87 6.19
C GLY A 76 -10.02 17.98 5.57
N ASN A 77 -8.82 18.50 5.33
CA ASN A 77 -7.69 17.71 4.82
C ASN A 77 -6.50 17.81 5.77
N VAL A 78 -5.72 16.75 5.84
CA VAL A 78 -4.33 16.85 6.27
C VAL A 78 -3.44 16.99 5.03
N ILE A 79 -2.55 17.98 5.05
CA ILE A 79 -1.60 18.26 3.99
C ILE A 79 -0.20 17.94 4.51
N LEU A 80 0.41 16.91 3.94
CA LEU A 80 1.80 16.54 4.20
C LEU A 80 2.70 17.26 3.21
N LYS A 81 3.73 17.94 3.72
CA LYS A 81 4.59 18.80 2.90
C LYS A 81 6.05 18.42 2.99
N GLY A 82 6.71 18.49 1.84
CA GLY A 82 8.16 18.63 1.77
C GLY A 82 8.51 20.10 1.62
N ILE A 83 9.42 20.60 2.44
CA ILE A 83 9.78 22.02 2.54
C ILE A 83 11.30 22.19 2.56
N VAL A 84 11.79 23.38 2.24
CA VAL A 84 13.17 23.76 2.54
C VAL A 84 13.39 23.62 4.04
N ASN A 85 14.48 22.98 4.43
CA ASN A 85 14.76 22.78 5.86
C ASN A 85 14.99 24.13 6.55
N PRO A 86 14.15 24.49 7.56
CA PRO A 86 14.32 25.74 8.27
C PRO A 86 15.51 25.74 9.23
N ASN A 87 16.12 24.59 9.51
CA ASN A 87 17.30 24.47 10.33
C ASN A 87 18.57 24.60 9.49
N GLU A 88 19.13 25.79 9.39
CA GLU A 88 20.34 26.08 8.64
C GLU A 88 21.60 25.34 9.12
N ASN A 89 21.56 24.77 10.35
CA ASN A 89 22.65 23.96 10.89
C ASN A 89 22.54 22.46 10.52
N ASP A 90 21.43 22.03 9.90
CA ASP A 90 21.27 20.67 9.39
C ASP A 90 21.97 20.56 8.05
N THR A 91 22.63 19.45 7.79
CA THR A 91 23.24 19.17 6.48
C THR A 91 22.24 18.81 5.40
N ILE A 92 21.00 18.53 5.81
CA ILE A 92 19.89 18.15 4.92
C ILE A 92 19.16 19.41 4.46
N GLY A 93 19.14 19.67 3.16
CA GLY A 93 18.58 20.91 2.60
C GLY A 93 17.05 21.00 2.60
N TYR A 94 16.34 19.89 2.71
CA TYR A 94 14.88 19.82 2.75
C TYR A 94 14.40 18.74 3.73
N ILE A 95 13.21 18.92 4.27
CA ILE A 95 12.57 17.97 5.18
C ILE A 95 11.14 17.70 4.73
N THR A 96 10.56 16.57 5.14
CA THR A 96 9.24 16.17 4.72
C THR A 96 8.46 15.49 5.84
N GLY A 97 7.12 15.52 5.75
CA GLY A 97 6.21 15.01 6.77
C GLY A 97 5.56 13.68 6.39
N GLY A 98 5.31 12.87 7.40
CA GLY A 98 4.54 11.64 7.29
C GLY A 98 3.83 11.30 8.60
N LEU A 99 2.72 10.58 8.51
CA LEU A 99 1.94 10.06 9.64
C LEU A 99 1.89 8.54 9.59
N GLN A 100 1.85 7.92 10.78
CA GLN A 100 1.76 6.47 10.93
C GLN A 100 0.85 6.08 12.07
N THR A 101 0.20 4.90 11.94
CA THR A 101 -0.64 4.33 13.01
C THR A 101 0.11 3.30 13.87
N LYS A 102 1.44 3.25 13.77
CA LYS A 102 2.32 2.29 14.45
C LYS A 102 2.12 2.31 15.97
N GLY A 103 1.90 1.13 16.55
CA GLY A 103 1.67 0.95 17.98
C GLY A 103 0.34 1.49 18.52
N LYS A 104 -0.52 2.06 17.66
CA LYS A 104 -1.77 2.70 18.04
C LYS A 104 -2.98 2.04 17.38
N LYS A 105 -2.97 1.87 16.05
CA LYS A 105 -4.09 1.28 15.31
C LYS A 105 -3.58 0.30 14.25
N SER A 106 -4.26 -0.84 14.17
CA SER A 106 -3.97 -1.86 13.16
C SER A 106 -5.19 -2.16 12.30
N PHE A 107 -4.91 -2.68 11.11
CA PHE A 107 -5.88 -3.08 10.11
C PHE A 107 -5.64 -4.56 9.76
N HIS A 108 -6.70 -5.35 9.74
CA HIS A 108 -6.63 -6.77 9.42
C HIS A 108 -7.95 -7.23 8.80
N ARG A 109 -7.88 -7.99 7.69
CA ARG A 109 -9.02 -8.57 6.97
C ARG A 109 -10.15 -7.55 6.78
N GLY A 110 -9.96 -6.66 5.83
CA GLY A 110 -10.88 -5.58 5.52
C GLY A 110 -10.43 -4.82 4.29
N ARG A 111 -11.06 -3.69 4.00
CA ARG A 111 -10.73 -2.78 2.92
C ARG A 111 -10.30 -1.44 3.50
N ILE A 112 -9.10 -1.01 3.16
CA ILE A 112 -8.59 0.34 3.45
C ILE A 112 -8.79 1.17 2.19
N GLU A 113 -9.34 2.36 2.35
CA GLU A 113 -9.46 3.37 1.31
C GLU A 113 -8.85 4.67 1.78
N ILE A 114 -8.13 5.34 0.88
CA ILE A 114 -7.50 6.65 1.11
C ILE A 114 -7.83 7.54 -0.07
N LYS A 115 -8.47 8.69 0.20
CA LYS A 115 -8.72 9.72 -0.82
C LYS A 115 -7.69 10.82 -0.69
N ALA A 116 -6.93 11.03 -1.77
CA ALA A 116 -5.86 12.00 -1.77
C ALA A 116 -5.63 12.64 -3.14
N LYS A 117 -5.06 13.83 -3.10
CA LYS A 117 -4.52 14.55 -4.24
C LYS A 117 -3.02 14.67 -4.09
N LEU A 118 -2.29 14.24 -5.13
CA LEU A 118 -0.85 14.11 -5.13
C LEU A 118 -0.23 15.16 -6.06
N GLN A 119 0.61 16.04 -5.53
CA GLN A 119 1.32 17.00 -6.37
C GLN A 119 2.43 16.30 -7.16
N ALA A 120 2.53 16.59 -8.45
CA ALA A 120 3.64 16.17 -9.30
C ALA A 120 4.80 17.15 -9.19
N ALA A 121 6.01 16.64 -8.95
CA ALA A 121 7.23 17.45 -8.95
C ALA A 121 8.45 16.53 -9.08
N ARG A 122 9.59 17.07 -9.49
CA ARG A 122 10.84 16.28 -9.57
C ARG A 122 11.33 15.93 -8.18
N GLY A 123 11.54 14.64 -7.94
CA GLY A 123 11.94 14.09 -6.65
C GLY A 123 10.75 13.82 -5.72
N ALA A 124 9.50 14.04 -6.13
CA ALA A 124 8.33 13.70 -5.33
C ALA A 124 8.07 12.19 -5.34
N TRP A 125 7.79 11.65 -4.15
CA TRP A 125 7.50 10.23 -3.93
C TRP A 125 6.45 10.05 -2.82
N PRO A 126 5.21 10.55 -2.99
CA PRO A 126 4.15 10.29 -2.04
C PRO A 126 3.79 8.80 -1.99
N ALA A 127 3.56 8.28 -0.79
CA ALA A 127 3.26 6.87 -0.56
C ALA A 127 2.17 6.63 0.49
N PHE A 128 1.39 5.55 0.28
CA PHE A 128 0.49 4.91 1.25
C PHE A 128 0.85 3.44 1.32
N TRP A 129 1.28 2.98 2.48
CA TRP A 129 1.82 1.64 2.62
C TRP A 129 1.60 1.05 4.01
N LEU A 130 1.77 -0.25 4.11
CA LEU A 130 1.45 -1.02 5.31
C LEU A 130 2.64 -1.86 5.73
N MET A 131 2.95 -1.80 7.03
CA MET A 131 3.91 -2.69 7.69
C MET A 131 3.24 -3.49 8.81
N PRO A 132 3.71 -4.69 9.14
CA PRO A 132 3.15 -5.51 10.20
C PRO A 132 3.12 -4.78 11.54
N PHE A 133 1.96 -4.82 12.21
CA PHE A 133 1.71 -4.10 13.45
C PHE A 133 2.53 -4.64 14.63
N ASP A 134 2.63 -5.95 14.70
CA ASP A 134 3.40 -6.66 15.74
C ASP A 134 4.09 -7.85 15.09
N THR A 135 5.43 -7.81 15.01
CA THR A 135 6.23 -8.89 14.45
C THR A 135 7.66 -8.84 14.96
N THR A 136 8.26 -10.00 15.14
CA THR A 136 9.70 -10.16 15.38
C THR A 136 10.46 -10.44 14.07
N GLU A 137 9.73 -10.69 12.98
CA GLU A 137 10.31 -10.90 11.66
C GLU A 137 10.87 -9.59 11.11
N LYS A 138 12.00 -9.66 10.43
CA LYS A 138 12.63 -8.50 9.79
C LYS A 138 12.12 -8.35 8.36
N TRP A 139 12.25 -7.15 7.83
CA TRP A 139 12.07 -6.91 6.41
C TRP A 139 13.14 -7.67 5.59
N PRO A 140 12.76 -8.31 4.45
CA PRO A 140 11.45 -8.35 3.83
C PRO A 140 10.56 -9.52 4.27
N ASP A 141 10.99 -10.36 5.22
CA ASP A 141 10.28 -11.58 5.65
C ASP A 141 8.91 -11.26 6.26
N CYS A 142 8.82 -10.13 6.95
CA CYS A 142 7.60 -9.68 7.60
C CYS A 142 6.49 -9.27 6.61
N GLY A 143 6.82 -8.98 5.37
CA GLY A 143 5.90 -8.49 4.34
C GLY A 143 5.63 -6.98 4.42
N GLU A 144 5.50 -6.34 3.24
CA GLU A 144 5.15 -4.93 3.05
C GLU A 144 4.14 -4.83 1.92
N ILE A 145 3.17 -3.92 2.07
CA ILE A 145 2.08 -3.73 1.12
C ILE A 145 2.01 -2.26 0.75
N ASP A 146 2.38 -1.91 -0.47
CA ASP A 146 2.34 -0.54 -0.97
C ASP A 146 1.01 -0.33 -1.70
N ILE A 147 0.10 0.38 -1.05
CA ILE A 147 -1.23 0.69 -1.59
C ILE A 147 -1.11 1.66 -2.76
N MET A 148 -0.16 2.59 -2.66
CA MET A 148 0.09 3.60 -3.67
C MET A 148 1.49 4.20 -3.50
N GLU A 149 2.23 4.28 -4.59
CA GLU A 149 3.42 5.11 -4.73
C GLU A 149 3.34 5.86 -6.06
N ARG A 150 3.54 7.18 -6.05
CA ARG A 150 3.62 7.99 -7.25
C ARG A 150 5.01 8.60 -7.37
N LEU A 151 5.61 8.54 -8.55
CA LEU A 151 6.97 9.03 -8.76
C LEU A 151 6.96 10.26 -9.67
N ASN A 152 7.58 11.34 -9.22
CA ASN A 152 7.80 12.52 -10.05
C ASN A 152 6.51 13.05 -10.73
N TYR A 153 6.44 12.95 -12.04
CA TYR A 153 5.34 13.44 -12.90
C TYR A 153 4.47 12.32 -13.47
N ASP A 154 4.56 11.09 -12.95
CA ASP A 154 3.80 9.97 -13.47
C ASP A 154 2.29 10.24 -13.43
N ASP A 155 1.57 9.86 -14.49
CA ASP A 155 0.10 9.89 -14.56
C ASP A 155 -0.54 8.57 -14.12
N PHE A 156 0.23 7.75 -13.43
CA PHE A 156 -0.14 6.46 -12.84
C PHE A 156 0.53 6.31 -11.47
N ALA A 157 0.03 5.36 -10.67
CA ALA A 157 0.64 4.98 -9.41
C ALA A 157 1.03 3.50 -9.43
N TYR A 158 2.07 3.16 -8.67
CA TYR A 158 2.51 1.79 -8.41
C TYR A 158 1.74 1.22 -7.22
N GLN A 159 1.50 -0.08 -7.26
CA GLN A 159 0.96 -0.89 -6.18
C GLN A 159 1.81 -2.14 -6.09
N THR A 160 2.49 -2.35 -4.96
CA THR A 160 3.61 -3.27 -4.88
C THR A 160 3.49 -4.19 -3.67
N ILE A 161 4.10 -5.37 -3.73
CA ILE A 161 4.24 -6.33 -2.64
C ILE A 161 5.71 -6.64 -2.44
N HIS A 162 6.18 -6.49 -1.19
CA HIS A 162 7.50 -6.93 -0.79
C HIS A 162 7.43 -8.06 0.23
N SER A 163 8.15 -9.14 -0.03
CA SER A 163 8.26 -10.31 0.84
C SER A 163 9.58 -11.03 0.61
N TYR A 164 9.89 -12.02 1.43
CA TYR A 164 11.06 -12.87 1.19
C TYR A 164 11.03 -13.48 -0.21
N TYR A 165 9.85 -13.95 -0.65
CA TYR A 165 9.63 -14.53 -1.97
C TYR A 165 10.00 -13.59 -3.11
N THR A 166 9.60 -12.32 -3.02
CA THR A 166 9.84 -11.35 -4.10
C THR A 166 11.22 -10.70 -4.05
N LYS A 167 11.78 -10.51 -2.85
CA LYS A 167 13.05 -9.78 -2.65
C LYS A 167 14.26 -10.71 -2.54
N VAL A 168 14.13 -11.86 -1.88
CA VAL A 168 15.26 -12.78 -1.61
C VAL A 168 15.26 -13.97 -2.58
N GLU A 169 14.12 -14.66 -2.74
CA GLU A 169 13.98 -15.71 -3.77
C GLU A 169 13.96 -15.13 -5.20
N GLY A 170 13.69 -13.83 -5.34
CA GLY A 170 13.71 -13.10 -6.61
C GLY A 170 12.57 -13.47 -7.57
N ILE A 171 11.49 -14.09 -7.07
CA ILE A 171 10.34 -14.50 -7.90
C ILE A 171 9.36 -13.33 -8.02
N LYS A 172 9.28 -12.74 -9.20
CA LYS A 172 8.58 -11.47 -9.44
C LYS A 172 7.38 -11.54 -10.39
N ASP A 173 7.16 -12.68 -11.01
CA ASP A 173 6.20 -12.90 -12.10
C ASP A 173 5.19 -14.03 -11.85
N ASN A 174 5.34 -14.78 -10.76
CA ASN A 174 4.44 -15.87 -10.41
C ASN A 174 4.09 -15.90 -8.91
N PRO A 175 3.07 -15.16 -8.46
CA PRO A 175 2.32 -14.13 -9.17
C PRO A 175 3.14 -12.85 -9.40
N PRO A 176 2.74 -11.96 -10.30
CA PRO A 176 3.35 -10.63 -10.42
C PRO A 176 3.34 -9.92 -9.06
N TYR A 177 4.43 -9.23 -8.70
CA TYR A 177 4.57 -8.59 -7.38
C TYR A 177 4.13 -7.13 -7.36
N TYR A 178 3.83 -6.55 -8.52
CA TYR A 178 3.35 -5.18 -8.65
C TYR A 178 2.46 -5.03 -9.88
N ALA A 179 1.71 -3.94 -9.88
CA ALA A 179 1.04 -3.39 -11.06
C ALA A 179 1.03 -1.87 -10.98
N THR A 180 0.69 -1.22 -12.09
CA THR A 180 0.42 0.22 -12.14
C THR A 180 -1.02 0.47 -12.55
N GLY A 181 -1.59 1.55 -12.05
CA GLY A 181 -2.93 1.99 -12.42
C GLY A 181 -2.97 3.49 -12.68
N LYS A 182 -3.77 3.90 -13.68
CA LYS A 182 -3.92 5.32 -14.01
C LYS A 182 -4.55 6.09 -12.86
N ILE A 183 -4.06 7.31 -12.64
CA ILE A 183 -4.61 8.29 -11.73
C ILE A 183 -5.14 9.50 -12.50
N ASN A 184 -5.95 10.31 -11.85
CA ASN A 184 -6.19 11.70 -12.27
C ASN A 184 -5.06 12.55 -11.63
N PRO A 185 -4.07 13.04 -12.39
CA PRO A 185 -2.88 13.66 -11.82
C PRO A 185 -3.16 15.03 -11.17
N ASP A 186 -4.27 15.66 -11.53
CA ASP A 186 -4.61 17.04 -11.12
C ASP A 186 -5.74 17.09 -10.08
N ASP A 187 -6.30 15.95 -9.67
CA ASP A 187 -7.46 15.87 -8.78
C ASP A 187 -7.31 14.74 -7.76
N TYR A 188 -8.28 14.63 -6.86
CA TYR A 188 -8.36 13.55 -5.90
C TYR A 188 -8.57 12.20 -6.57
N ASN A 189 -7.90 11.20 -6.03
CA ASN A 189 -8.08 9.79 -6.37
C ASN A 189 -8.38 9.00 -5.08
N VAL A 190 -9.07 7.88 -5.22
CA VAL A 190 -9.26 6.91 -4.13
C VAL A 190 -8.36 5.71 -4.39
N PHE A 191 -7.43 5.48 -3.47
CA PHE A 191 -6.54 4.33 -3.48
C PHE A 191 -7.01 3.31 -2.44
N ALA A 192 -7.10 2.04 -2.82
CA ALA A 192 -7.59 1.04 -1.90
C ALA A 192 -6.86 -0.30 -1.99
N VAL A 193 -6.83 -1.00 -0.86
CA VAL A 193 -6.44 -2.41 -0.78
C VAL A 193 -7.44 -3.20 0.06
N GLU A 194 -7.79 -4.39 -0.40
CA GLU A 194 -8.53 -5.39 0.36
C GLU A 194 -7.57 -6.44 0.88
N LEU A 195 -7.59 -6.61 2.19
CA LEU A 195 -6.78 -7.58 2.93
C LEU A 195 -7.64 -8.82 3.17
N HIS A 196 -7.42 -9.88 2.40
CA HIS A 196 -8.07 -11.17 2.58
C HIS A 196 -7.09 -12.20 3.18
N GLN A 197 -7.63 -13.32 3.65
CA GLN A 197 -6.82 -14.41 4.20
C GLN A 197 -5.86 -15.02 3.18
N ASP A 198 -6.25 -14.98 1.90
CA ASP A 198 -5.59 -15.68 0.80
C ASP A 198 -5.27 -14.79 -0.41
N SER A 199 -5.51 -13.50 -0.30
CA SER A 199 -5.21 -12.56 -1.38
C SER A 199 -5.17 -11.12 -0.90
N LEU A 200 -4.48 -10.27 -1.68
CA LEU A 200 -4.54 -8.82 -1.60
C LEU A 200 -5.11 -8.31 -2.93
N VAL A 201 -6.11 -7.42 -2.87
CA VAL A 201 -6.74 -6.88 -4.08
C VAL A 201 -6.68 -5.36 -4.03
N PHE A 202 -6.13 -4.75 -5.07
CA PHE A 202 -5.87 -3.32 -5.13
C PHE A 202 -6.78 -2.60 -6.12
N PHE A 203 -7.09 -1.35 -5.80
CA PHE A 203 -7.95 -0.51 -6.61
C PHE A 203 -7.43 0.92 -6.68
N ILE A 204 -7.70 1.58 -7.81
CA ILE A 204 -7.59 3.03 -7.98
C ILE A 204 -8.89 3.50 -8.61
N ASN A 205 -9.59 4.45 -7.97
CA ASN A 205 -10.87 5.00 -8.43
C ASN A 205 -11.87 3.88 -8.80
N ASP A 206 -12.11 2.94 -7.88
CA ASP A 206 -12.99 1.77 -8.05
C ASP A 206 -12.59 0.79 -9.16
N THR A 207 -11.52 1.07 -9.89
CA THR A 207 -10.97 0.14 -10.87
C THR A 207 -10.01 -0.81 -10.19
N ARG A 208 -10.30 -2.11 -10.24
CA ARG A 208 -9.35 -3.14 -9.80
C ARG A 208 -8.13 -3.12 -10.70
N THR A 209 -6.97 -2.86 -10.11
CA THR A 209 -5.69 -2.72 -10.81
C THR A 209 -4.82 -3.95 -10.65
N PHE A 210 -4.83 -4.56 -9.46
CA PHE A 210 -3.90 -5.61 -9.11
C PHE A 210 -4.54 -6.64 -8.17
N CYS A 211 -4.05 -7.88 -8.21
CA CYS A 211 -4.36 -8.92 -7.24
C CYS A 211 -3.14 -9.80 -7.00
N TYR A 212 -2.77 -9.95 -5.73
CA TYR A 212 -1.71 -10.86 -5.30
C TYR A 212 -2.31 -12.03 -4.51
N PRO A 213 -2.47 -13.21 -5.11
CA PRO A 213 -3.04 -14.38 -4.43
C PRO A 213 -1.98 -15.11 -3.60
N ARG A 214 -2.43 -15.80 -2.55
CA ARG A 214 -1.68 -16.90 -1.95
C ARG A 214 -1.67 -18.05 -2.94
N ILE A 215 -0.51 -18.59 -3.26
CA ILE A 215 -0.36 -19.75 -4.12
C ILE A 215 0.31 -20.91 -3.38
N GLU A 216 0.06 -22.12 -3.83
CA GLU A 216 0.84 -23.28 -3.39
C GLU A 216 2.23 -23.26 -4.05
N THR A 217 3.27 -23.30 -3.22
CA THR A 217 4.66 -23.30 -3.68
C THR A 217 5.56 -23.87 -2.58
N ASP A 218 6.69 -24.46 -2.97
CA ASP A 218 7.77 -24.89 -2.06
C ASP A 218 8.70 -23.74 -1.65
N LYS A 219 8.47 -22.53 -2.18
CA LYS A 219 9.27 -21.33 -1.92
C LYS A 219 8.81 -20.60 -0.66
N GLN A 220 9.77 -20.05 0.07
CA GLN A 220 9.51 -19.38 1.34
C GLN A 220 8.92 -17.99 1.15
N GLY A 221 8.05 -17.58 2.10
CA GLY A 221 7.60 -16.19 2.25
C GLY A 221 6.71 -15.68 1.12
N GLN A 222 5.97 -16.57 0.42
CA GLN A 222 5.12 -16.17 -0.68
C GLN A 222 3.94 -15.30 -0.23
N PHE A 223 3.33 -15.59 0.93
CA PHE A 223 2.18 -14.83 1.42
C PHE A 223 2.26 -14.58 2.94
N PRO A 224 3.10 -13.66 3.41
CA PRO A 224 3.18 -13.32 4.84
C PRO A 224 2.10 -12.33 5.30
N PHE A 225 1.04 -12.07 4.52
CA PHE A 225 0.16 -10.91 4.65
C PHE A 225 -1.10 -11.14 5.50
N ASP A 226 -1.39 -12.35 5.97
CA ASP A 226 -2.54 -12.63 6.85
C ASP A 226 -2.20 -12.34 8.33
N LYS A 227 -1.99 -11.07 8.63
CA LYS A 227 -1.71 -10.54 9.98
C LYS A 227 -2.15 -9.07 10.08
N PRO A 228 -2.24 -8.48 11.29
CA PRO A 228 -2.51 -7.05 11.44
C PRO A 228 -1.36 -6.20 10.90
N TYR A 229 -1.71 -5.09 10.24
CA TYR A 229 -0.80 -4.11 9.66
C TYR A 229 -1.08 -2.72 10.23
N TYR A 230 -0.05 -1.88 10.39
CA TYR A 230 -0.22 -0.44 10.60
C TYR A 230 -0.04 0.30 9.27
N LEU A 231 -0.68 1.47 9.17
CA LEU A 231 -0.65 2.32 7.98
C LEU A 231 0.39 3.41 8.14
N MET A 232 1.12 3.67 7.07
CA MET A 232 1.95 4.86 6.85
C MET A 232 1.43 5.65 5.66
N ILE A 233 1.39 6.97 5.82
CA ILE A 233 1.06 7.94 4.78
C ILE A 233 2.13 9.02 4.83
N ASP A 234 2.90 9.18 3.77
CA ASP A 234 4.04 10.08 3.79
C ASP A 234 4.36 10.71 2.44
N GLN A 235 4.84 11.96 2.52
CA GLN A 235 5.34 12.69 1.37
C GLN A 235 6.85 12.49 1.31
N GLN A 236 7.30 11.35 0.80
CA GLN A 236 8.72 11.08 0.59
C GLN A 236 9.28 12.00 -0.49
N LEU A 237 10.54 12.36 -0.37
CA LEU A 237 11.24 13.23 -1.33
C LEU A 237 12.67 12.73 -1.55
N GLY A 238 13.08 12.72 -2.84
CA GLY A 238 14.42 12.31 -3.21
C GLY A 238 14.66 10.82 -3.11
N GLY A 239 15.89 10.40 -3.30
CA GLY A 239 16.29 9.00 -3.21
C GLY A 239 16.64 8.36 -4.54
N ASP A 240 17.13 7.13 -4.49
CA ASP A 240 17.65 6.41 -5.65
C ASP A 240 16.59 6.17 -6.73
N TRP A 241 15.31 6.07 -6.32
CA TRP A 241 14.23 5.74 -7.25
C TRP A 241 13.66 6.96 -7.98
N VAL A 242 13.58 8.11 -7.32
CA VAL A 242 12.99 9.33 -7.87
C VAL A 242 14.03 10.37 -8.29
N GLY A 243 15.26 10.22 -7.82
CA GLY A 243 16.36 11.14 -8.09
C GLY A 243 16.33 12.40 -7.23
N ASP A 244 17.06 13.42 -7.68
CA ASP A 244 17.22 14.68 -6.95
C ASP A 244 15.94 15.50 -6.87
N VAL A 245 15.72 16.14 -5.74
CA VAL A 245 14.60 17.06 -5.49
C VAL A 245 14.86 18.40 -6.19
N ALA A 246 13.84 18.90 -6.91
CA ALA A 246 13.84 20.26 -7.41
C ALA A 246 13.53 21.23 -6.27
N MET A 247 14.56 21.89 -5.73
CA MET A 247 14.41 22.81 -4.61
C MET A 247 13.50 24.01 -4.92
N GLU A 248 13.43 24.39 -6.19
CA GLU A 248 12.56 25.45 -6.72
C GLU A 248 11.07 25.09 -6.72
N ASP A 249 10.74 23.80 -6.66
CA ASP A 249 9.34 23.30 -6.60
C ASP A 249 8.83 23.16 -5.17
N LEU A 250 9.67 23.40 -4.16
CA LEU A 250 9.21 23.35 -2.76
C LEU A 250 8.35 24.56 -2.39
N PRO A 251 7.29 24.41 -1.61
CA PRO A 251 6.85 23.18 -0.98
C PRO A 251 6.15 22.22 -1.93
N MET A 252 6.52 20.93 -1.87
CA MET A 252 5.77 19.83 -2.48
C MET A 252 4.77 19.29 -1.47
N GLN A 253 3.58 18.87 -1.90
CA GLN A 253 2.53 18.47 -0.97
C GLN A 253 1.67 17.32 -1.47
N MET A 254 1.13 16.60 -0.51
CA MET A 254 0.07 15.62 -0.68
C MET A 254 -1.10 16.02 0.22
N GLU A 255 -2.29 16.13 -0.35
CA GLU A 255 -3.51 16.45 0.39
C GLU A 255 -4.32 15.17 0.60
N ILE A 256 -4.59 14.80 1.85
CA ILE A 256 -5.39 13.62 2.20
C ILE A 256 -6.73 14.13 2.75
N ASP A 257 -7.83 13.78 2.04
CA ASP A 257 -9.20 14.11 2.42
C ASP A 257 -9.68 13.18 3.55
N TRP A 258 -9.53 11.87 3.38
CA TRP A 258 -9.91 10.90 4.39
C TRP A 258 -9.18 9.57 4.25
N VAL A 259 -9.21 8.80 5.35
CA VAL A 259 -8.84 7.38 5.44
C VAL A 259 -10.02 6.61 6.02
N ARG A 260 -10.46 5.55 5.35
CA ARG A 260 -11.59 4.73 5.76
C ARG A 260 -11.23 3.26 5.80
N PHE A 261 -11.77 2.55 6.79
CA PHE A 261 -11.59 1.11 6.92
C PHE A 261 -12.94 0.41 7.02
N TYR A 262 -13.12 -0.58 6.16
CA TYR A 262 -14.33 -1.37 6.05
C TYR A 262 -14.04 -2.82 6.39
N GLN A 263 -15.03 -3.52 6.95
CA GLN A 263 -15.01 -4.97 7.13
C GLN A 263 -16.23 -5.61 6.49
N LYS A 264 -16.12 -6.88 6.11
CA LYS A 264 -17.28 -7.65 5.62
C LYS A 264 -18.26 -7.94 6.77
N LYS A 265 -19.55 -7.96 6.44
CA LYS A 265 -20.62 -8.38 7.37
C LYS A 265 -20.46 -9.83 7.81
#